data_ef2a224fb898b68e049335297eedb5d4
#
_entry.id   ef2a224fb898b68e049335297eedb5d4
#
_cell.length_a   1.000
_cell.length_b   1.000
_cell.length_c   1.000
_cell.angle_alpha   90.00
_cell.angle_beta   90.00
_cell.angle_gamma   90.00
#
_symmetry.space_group_name_H-M   'P 1'
#
loop_
_entity.id
_entity.type
_entity.pdbx_description
1 polymer ?
#
loop_
_entity_poly.entity_id
_entity_poly.type
_entity_poly.pdbx_seq_one_letter_code
_entity_poly.pdbx_strand_id
1 'polypeptide(L)'
;MTRTVQLFIAILTAVAFAAPLSAQEGTLKKIKDSGSITIGHRDGSIPFSYYDDQQKPVGYAMDLCLRIADAVKAELKMPKLEIKYQLVTSANRIPLMANGTIDLECGSTTNNLARQEQVWFTITHFVTANRWVAKKSANLRTLQDLKGKTVVSTAGTTNIKGITEINAAQNLGLSIISANGHPEAFQMVETGRAVAFVMDDILLYSLAAQSRNPGDYAISTEATSVEPYGIMLRKDDAAFKKVVNAAMTDIYKSGQINAIYEKWFLKPIPPKGINLNIPMSDQFRKVVANPTDSGDPAAYK
;
A
#
# COMPACT_ATOMS: atom_id res chain seq x y z
N MET A 1 -91.16 2.45 -5.51
CA MET A 1 -89.95 3.34 -5.56
C MET A 1 -88.89 2.77 -4.60
N THR A 2 -88.03 1.91 -5.09
CA THR A 2 -86.96 1.25 -4.29
C THR A 2 -85.59 1.76 -4.75
N ARG A 3 -84.92 2.49 -3.88
CA ARG A 3 -83.54 3.01 -4.14
C ARG A 3 -82.54 1.94 -3.70
N THR A 4 -81.78 1.41 -4.68
CA THR A 4 -80.66 0.51 -4.45
C THR A 4 -79.39 1.34 -4.14
N VAL A 5 -78.84 1.14 -2.95
CA VAL A 5 -77.55 1.74 -2.54
C VAL A 5 -76.46 0.78 -2.96
N GLN A 6 -75.60 1.22 -3.92
CA GLN A 6 -74.36 0.48 -4.30
C GLN A 6 -73.22 0.89 -3.38
N LEU A 7 -72.72 -0.10 -2.65
CA LEU A 7 -71.54 0.03 -1.79
C LEU A 7 -70.27 -0.21 -2.65
N PHE A 8 -69.45 0.83 -2.88
CA PHE A 8 -68.16 0.68 -3.51
C PHE A 8 -67.11 0.34 -2.43
N ILE A 9 -66.62 -0.87 -2.45
CA ILE A 9 -65.48 -1.30 -1.65
C ILE A 9 -64.20 -0.95 -2.46
N ALA A 10 -63.47 0.06 -1.98
CA ALA A 10 -62.12 0.39 -2.50
C ALA A 10 -61.09 -0.55 -1.87
N ILE A 11 -60.57 -1.48 -2.65
CA ILE A 11 -59.45 -2.34 -2.28
C ILE A 11 -58.17 -1.53 -2.45
N LEU A 12 -57.59 -1.11 -1.34
CA LEU A 12 -56.26 -0.47 -1.29
C LEU A 12 -55.21 -1.56 -1.40
N THR A 13 -54.64 -1.79 -2.58
CA THR A 13 -53.47 -2.64 -2.79
C THR A 13 -52.22 -1.93 -2.32
N ALA A 14 -51.71 -2.30 -1.14
CA ALA A 14 -50.40 -1.89 -0.65
C ALA A 14 -49.31 -2.58 -1.48
N VAL A 15 -48.73 -1.84 -2.41
CA VAL A 15 -47.51 -2.28 -3.14
C VAL A 15 -46.35 -2.12 -2.16
N ALA A 16 -45.93 -3.23 -1.55
CA ALA A 16 -44.70 -3.30 -0.79
C ALA A 16 -43.52 -3.15 -1.78
N PHE A 17 -42.90 -1.99 -1.80
CA PHE A 17 -41.59 -1.80 -2.44
C PHE A 17 -40.58 -2.65 -1.68
N ALA A 18 -40.36 -3.88 -2.14
CA ALA A 18 -39.19 -4.65 -1.80
C ALA A 18 -37.99 -3.92 -2.41
N ALA A 19 -37.24 -3.16 -1.59
CA ALA A 19 -35.94 -2.67 -1.99
C ALA A 19 -35.10 -3.90 -2.44
N PRO A 20 -34.46 -3.89 -3.62
CA PRO A 20 -33.61 -4.99 -4.01
C PRO A 20 -32.56 -5.15 -2.92
N LEU A 21 -32.54 -6.30 -2.22
CA LEU A 21 -31.36 -6.76 -1.53
C LEU A 21 -30.29 -6.87 -2.63
N SER A 22 -29.46 -5.85 -2.74
CA SER A 22 -28.24 -5.89 -3.55
C SER A 22 -27.54 -7.16 -3.11
N ALA A 23 -27.62 -8.21 -3.91
CA ALA A 23 -26.88 -9.43 -3.66
C ALA A 23 -25.45 -9.00 -3.37
N GLN A 24 -24.94 -9.33 -2.19
CA GLN A 24 -23.58 -9.01 -1.77
C GLN A 24 -22.64 -9.81 -2.67
N GLU A 25 -22.53 -9.38 -3.93
CA GLU A 25 -21.51 -9.84 -4.86
C GLU A 25 -20.20 -9.15 -4.51
N GLY A 26 -19.06 -9.82 -4.68
CA GLY A 26 -17.77 -9.23 -4.42
C GLY A 26 -17.07 -9.78 -3.19
N THR A 27 -16.09 -9.04 -2.70
CA THR A 27 -15.16 -9.49 -1.65
C THR A 27 -15.86 -9.76 -0.32
N LEU A 28 -16.84 -8.94 0.08
CA LEU A 28 -17.59 -9.15 1.33
C LEU A 28 -18.33 -10.50 1.31
N LYS A 29 -18.98 -10.86 0.19
CA LYS A 29 -19.64 -12.16 0.05
C LYS A 29 -18.64 -13.31 0.09
N LYS A 30 -17.54 -13.20 -0.67
CA LYS A 30 -16.44 -14.19 -0.66
C LYS A 30 -15.96 -14.45 0.77
N ILE A 31 -15.70 -13.39 1.54
CA ILE A 31 -15.22 -13.49 2.93
C ILE A 31 -16.27 -14.14 3.82
N LYS A 32 -17.52 -13.74 3.70
CA LYS A 32 -18.63 -14.30 4.48
C LYS A 32 -18.82 -15.80 4.23
N ASP A 33 -18.77 -16.21 2.97
CA ASP A 33 -18.99 -17.60 2.57
C ASP A 33 -17.80 -18.50 2.94
N SER A 34 -16.56 -17.99 2.80
CA SER A 34 -15.33 -18.75 3.11
C SER A 34 -14.93 -18.72 4.59
N GLY A 35 -15.46 -17.77 5.36
CA GLY A 35 -15.02 -17.54 6.74
C GLY A 35 -13.63 -16.92 6.87
N SER A 36 -13.01 -16.49 5.76
CA SER A 36 -11.61 -16.04 5.75
C SER A 36 -11.37 -14.82 4.86
N ILE A 37 -10.39 -13.97 5.26
CA ILE A 37 -9.84 -12.90 4.43
C ILE A 37 -8.39 -13.21 4.10
N THR A 38 -7.98 -13.03 2.85
CA THR A 38 -6.62 -13.28 2.38
C THR A 38 -5.86 -11.97 2.23
N ILE A 39 -4.82 -11.80 3.04
CA ILE A 39 -3.93 -10.63 3.05
C ILE A 39 -2.67 -10.94 2.25
N GLY A 40 -2.47 -10.22 1.14
CA GLY A 40 -1.21 -10.18 0.42
C GLY A 40 -0.19 -9.37 1.21
N HIS A 41 0.94 -10.00 1.58
CA HIS A 41 2.01 -9.38 2.34
C HIS A 41 3.35 -9.46 1.62
N ARG A 42 4.32 -8.68 2.07
CA ARG A 42 5.68 -8.65 1.54
C ARG A 42 6.65 -9.35 2.48
N ASP A 43 7.81 -9.70 1.96
CA ASP A 43 8.92 -10.30 2.69
C ASP A 43 9.98 -9.31 3.18
N GLY A 44 10.12 -8.16 2.50
CA GLY A 44 11.21 -7.23 2.76
C GLY A 44 10.88 -5.75 2.50
N SER A 45 9.62 -5.32 2.67
CA SER A 45 9.20 -3.90 2.58
C SER A 45 9.14 -3.25 3.97
N ILE A 46 10.28 -3.18 4.66
CA ILE A 46 10.38 -2.61 6.02
C ILE A 46 10.21 -1.08 5.98
N PRO A 47 9.40 -0.51 6.89
CA PRO A 47 8.69 -1.10 8.02
C PRO A 47 7.22 -1.48 7.73
N PHE A 48 6.79 -1.55 6.46
CA PHE A 48 5.38 -1.70 6.08
C PHE A 48 4.87 -3.14 6.14
N SER A 49 5.65 -4.06 5.56
CA SER A 49 5.29 -5.48 5.47
C SER A 49 6.54 -6.32 5.23
N TYR A 50 6.86 -7.18 6.18
CA TYR A 50 8.06 -8.02 6.16
C TYR A 50 7.95 -9.15 7.17
N TYR A 51 8.90 -10.07 7.19
CA TYR A 51 8.95 -11.13 8.19
C TYR A 51 9.74 -10.71 9.42
N ASP A 52 9.21 -11.00 10.61
CA ASP A 52 9.98 -10.98 11.85
C ASP A 52 10.89 -12.23 11.97
N ASP A 53 11.57 -12.39 13.10
CA ASP A 53 12.45 -13.52 13.38
C ASP A 53 11.72 -14.86 13.55
N GLN A 54 10.39 -14.83 13.76
CA GLN A 54 9.52 -15.99 13.81
C GLN A 54 8.84 -16.30 12.46
N GLN A 55 9.28 -15.64 11.38
CA GLN A 55 8.68 -15.74 10.04
C GLN A 55 7.20 -15.32 10.00
N LYS A 56 6.77 -14.48 10.92
CA LYS A 56 5.43 -13.93 10.94
C LYS A 56 5.40 -12.64 10.12
N PRO A 57 4.41 -12.43 9.24
CA PRO A 57 4.22 -11.16 8.56
C PRO A 57 3.86 -10.05 9.56
N VAL A 58 4.68 -9.03 9.61
CA VAL A 58 4.51 -7.86 10.50
C VAL A 58 4.77 -6.56 9.75
N GLY A 59 4.40 -5.43 10.33
CA GLY A 59 4.68 -4.12 9.77
C GLY A 59 3.55 -3.13 9.94
N TYR A 60 3.83 -1.89 9.59
CA TYR A 60 2.89 -0.77 9.66
C TYR A 60 1.61 -1.02 8.83
N ALA A 61 1.77 -1.42 7.57
CA ALA A 61 0.64 -1.72 6.70
C ALA A 61 -0.10 -2.99 7.16
N MET A 62 0.61 -3.96 7.75
CA MET A 62 0.01 -5.15 8.33
C MET A 62 -0.89 -4.81 9.53
N ASP A 63 -0.44 -3.93 10.44
CA ASP A 63 -1.26 -3.47 11.56
C ASP A 63 -2.54 -2.76 11.08
N LEU A 64 -2.44 -1.93 10.04
CA LEU A 64 -3.62 -1.29 9.42
C LEU A 64 -4.58 -2.32 8.82
N CYS A 65 -4.05 -3.30 8.09
CA CYS A 65 -4.88 -4.34 7.47
C CYS A 65 -5.56 -5.24 8.48
N LEU A 66 -4.95 -5.51 9.62
CA LEU A 66 -5.59 -6.26 10.70
C LEU A 66 -6.76 -5.47 11.30
N ARG A 67 -6.64 -4.14 11.44
CA ARG A 67 -7.77 -3.28 11.84
C ARG A 67 -8.89 -3.27 10.80
N ILE A 68 -8.53 -3.24 9.52
CA ILE A 68 -9.50 -3.37 8.43
C ILE A 68 -10.21 -4.73 8.50
N ALA A 69 -9.49 -5.83 8.75
CA ALA A 69 -10.08 -7.15 8.90
C ALA A 69 -11.05 -7.23 10.09
N ASP A 70 -10.74 -6.58 11.22
CA ASP A 70 -11.65 -6.47 12.36
C ASP A 70 -12.95 -5.71 11.98
N ALA A 71 -12.82 -4.63 11.21
CA ALA A 71 -13.98 -3.87 10.71
C ALA A 71 -14.83 -4.71 9.72
N VAL A 72 -14.20 -5.45 8.83
CA VAL A 72 -14.90 -6.38 7.91
C VAL A 72 -15.63 -7.48 8.68
N LYS A 73 -14.99 -8.06 9.70
CA LYS A 73 -15.63 -9.04 10.60
C LYS A 73 -16.86 -8.47 11.28
N ALA A 74 -16.79 -7.22 11.77
CA ALA A 74 -17.90 -6.54 12.42
C ALA A 74 -19.04 -6.24 11.43
N GLU A 75 -18.74 -5.72 10.24
CA GLU A 75 -19.71 -5.44 9.17
C GLU A 75 -20.48 -6.69 8.77
N LEU A 76 -19.77 -7.83 8.63
CA LEU A 76 -20.35 -9.11 8.26
C LEU A 76 -21.03 -9.83 9.44
N LYS A 77 -20.98 -9.26 10.65
CA LYS A 77 -21.51 -9.85 11.90
C LYS A 77 -21.01 -11.28 12.11
N MET A 78 -19.73 -11.53 11.81
CA MET A 78 -19.10 -12.84 11.93
C MET A 78 -18.56 -13.03 13.35
N PRO A 79 -18.78 -14.18 14.00
CA PRO A 79 -18.22 -14.44 15.32
C PRO A 79 -16.70 -14.65 15.24
N LYS A 80 -16.21 -15.17 14.12
CA LYS A 80 -14.79 -15.42 13.83
C LYS A 80 -14.49 -15.10 12.38
N LEU A 81 -13.30 -14.57 12.10
CA LEU A 81 -12.74 -14.35 10.78
C LEU A 81 -11.31 -14.93 10.78
N GLU A 82 -11.04 -15.87 9.88
CA GLU A 82 -9.69 -16.40 9.67
C GLU A 82 -8.89 -15.43 8.81
N ILE A 83 -7.66 -15.12 9.24
CA ILE A 83 -6.70 -14.35 8.44
C ILE A 83 -5.76 -15.31 7.72
N LYS A 84 -5.80 -15.31 6.39
CA LYS A 84 -4.85 -16.04 5.55
C LYS A 84 -3.82 -15.07 4.98
N TYR A 85 -2.57 -15.52 4.95
CA TYR A 85 -1.46 -14.71 4.42
C TYR A 85 -0.97 -15.28 3.10
N GLN A 86 -0.79 -14.42 2.11
CA GLN A 86 -0.24 -14.75 0.80
C GLN A 86 0.97 -13.86 0.52
N LEU A 87 2.15 -14.46 0.42
CA LEU A 87 3.34 -13.72 0.01
C LEU A 87 3.18 -13.20 -1.44
N VAL A 88 3.45 -11.91 -1.62
CA VAL A 88 3.43 -11.25 -2.92
C VAL A 88 4.71 -10.45 -3.17
N THR A 89 5.08 -10.31 -4.43
CA THR A 89 6.17 -9.47 -4.89
C THR A 89 5.63 -8.16 -5.46
N SER A 90 6.50 -7.17 -5.70
CA SER A 90 6.08 -5.95 -6.41
C SER A 90 5.56 -6.22 -7.82
N ALA A 91 6.02 -7.30 -8.47
CA ALA A 91 5.62 -7.66 -9.84
C ALA A 91 4.27 -8.38 -9.91
N ASN A 92 3.93 -9.24 -8.91
CA ASN A 92 2.73 -10.10 -8.99
C ASN A 92 1.54 -9.60 -8.16
N ARG A 93 1.71 -8.62 -7.24
CA ARG A 93 0.65 -8.14 -6.35
C ARG A 93 -0.59 -7.61 -7.08
N ILE A 94 -0.42 -6.86 -8.19
CA ILE A 94 -1.53 -6.32 -8.97
C ILE A 94 -2.32 -7.43 -9.67
N PRO A 95 -1.70 -8.35 -10.43
CA PRO A 95 -2.41 -9.51 -10.97
C PRO A 95 -3.13 -10.36 -9.93
N LEU A 96 -2.50 -10.63 -8.76
CA LEU A 96 -3.12 -11.42 -7.69
C LEU A 96 -4.29 -10.70 -7.02
N MET A 97 -4.27 -9.37 -6.95
CA MET A 97 -5.41 -8.58 -6.51
C MET A 97 -6.54 -8.59 -7.55
N ALA A 98 -6.22 -8.34 -8.82
CA ALA A 98 -7.21 -8.25 -9.88
C ALA A 98 -7.98 -9.57 -10.08
N ASN A 99 -7.30 -10.73 -9.95
CA ASN A 99 -7.95 -12.04 -10.10
C ASN A 99 -8.61 -12.55 -8.80
N GLY A 100 -8.55 -11.79 -7.68
CA GLY A 100 -9.19 -12.14 -6.42
C GLY A 100 -8.46 -13.22 -5.60
N THR A 101 -7.21 -13.54 -5.89
CA THR A 101 -6.37 -14.43 -5.06
C THR A 101 -6.14 -13.83 -3.68
N ILE A 102 -5.96 -12.52 -3.59
CA ILE A 102 -5.86 -11.77 -2.34
C ILE A 102 -7.00 -10.75 -2.26
N ASP A 103 -7.43 -10.43 -1.04
CA ASP A 103 -8.51 -9.49 -0.76
C ASP A 103 -7.99 -8.09 -0.40
N LEU A 104 -6.84 -8.02 0.24
CA LEU A 104 -6.09 -6.80 0.54
C LEU A 104 -4.62 -7.03 0.22
N GLU A 105 -3.91 -6.01 -0.32
CA GLU A 105 -2.44 -6.03 -0.37
C GLU A 105 -1.90 -4.99 0.61
N CYS A 106 -1.18 -5.48 1.61
CA CYS A 106 -0.74 -4.76 2.78
C CYS A 106 0.78 -4.56 2.73
N GLY A 107 1.20 -3.66 1.85
CA GLY A 107 2.61 -3.41 1.60
C GLY A 107 2.94 -1.92 1.46
N SER A 108 3.94 -1.66 0.62
CA SER A 108 4.42 -0.33 0.24
C SER A 108 4.05 -0.04 -1.22
N THR A 109 2.76 0.01 -1.52
CA THR A 109 2.29 0.13 -2.90
C THR A 109 1.86 1.55 -3.20
N THR A 110 2.59 2.19 -4.12
CA THR A 110 2.23 3.50 -4.65
C THR A 110 0.88 3.45 -5.33
N ASN A 111 -0.02 4.31 -4.89
CA ASN A 111 -1.26 4.61 -5.56
C ASN A 111 -0.99 5.63 -6.67
N ASN A 112 -1.33 5.30 -7.90
CA ASN A 112 -1.29 6.23 -9.03
C ASN A 112 -2.41 5.95 -10.02
N LEU A 113 -2.71 6.90 -10.89
CA LEU A 113 -3.82 6.83 -11.84
C LEU A 113 -3.74 5.59 -12.74
N ALA A 114 -2.55 5.24 -13.25
CA ALA A 114 -2.38 4.07 -14.11
C ALA A 114 -2.68 2.74 -13.39
N ARG A 115 -2.35 2.62 -12.10
CA ARG A 115 -2.69 1.45 -11.28
C ARG A 115 -4.18 1.42 -10.92
N GLN A 116 -4.81 2.59 -10.74
CA GLN A 116 -6.25 2.69 -10.48
C GLN A 116 -7.12 2.20 -11.67
N GLU A 117 -6.54 2.08 -12.86
CA GLU A 117 -7.20 1.41 -13.98
C GLU A 117 -7.34 -0.11 -13.77
N GLN A 118 -6.54 -0.72 -12.91
CA GLN A 118 -6.48 -2.17 -12.70
C GLN A 118 -6.98 -2.59 -11.31
N VAL A 119 -6.72 -1.80 -10.28
CA VAL A 119 -7.05 -2.06 -8.87
C VAL A 119 -7.48 -0.77 -8.19
N TRP A 120 -8.15 -0.87 -7.06
CA TRP A 120 -8.44 0.28 -6.22
C TRP A 120 -7.50 0.34 -5.01
N PHE A 121 -7.47 1.51 -4.38
CA PHE A 121 -6.68 1.78 -3.20
C PHE A 121 -7.55 2.37 -2.08
N THR A 122 -7.11 2.17 -0.84
CA THR A 122 -7.64 2.87 0.31
C THR A 122 -7.23 4.32 0.32
N ILE A 123 -7.78 5.08 1.26
CA ILE A 123 -7.15 6.32 1.75
C ILE A 123 -5.66 6.08 1.94
N THR A 124 -4.85 7.04 1.46
CA THR A 124 -3.39 7.00 1.54
C THR A 124 -2.94 6.84 3.00
N HIS A 125 -2.06 5.87 3.23
CA HIS A 125 -1.54 5.58 4.58
C HIS A 125 -0.09 6.00 4.82
N PHE A 126 0.61 6.45 3.78
CA PHE A 126 1.96 7.01 3.85
C PHE A 126 2.26 7.85 2.61
N VAL A 127 3.19 8.81 2.73
CA VAL A 127 3.69 9.58 1.59
C VAL A 127 5.21 9.56 1.64
N THR A 128 5.83 9.14 0.55
CA THR A 128 7.27 8.99 0.39
C THR A 128 7.73 9.60 -0.93
N ALA A 129 9.01 9.52 -1.25
CA ALA A 129 9.58 10.05 -2.47
C ALA A 129 10.54 9.04 -3.11
N ASN A 130 10.55 8.96 -4.44
CA ASN A 130 11.52 8.15 -5.15
C ASN A 130 12.89 8.84 -5.13
N ARG A 131 13.92 8.10 -4.68
CA ARG A 131 15.31 8.53 -4.51
C ARG A 131 16.26 7.39 -4.91
N TRP A 132 17.53 7.54 -4.65
CA TRP A 132 18.50 6.44 -4.74
C TRP A 132 19.41 6.41 -3.51
N VAL A 133 19.87 5.20 -3.17
CA VAL A 133 20.92 4.98 -2.20
C VAL A 133 22.18 4.51 -2.90
N ALA A 134 23.33 4.99 -2.44
CA ALA A 134 24.65 4.57 -2.90
C ALA A 134 25.63 4.51 -1.73
N LYS A 135 26.77 3.86 -1.91
CA LYS A 135 27.90 4.01 -0.97
C LYS A 135 28.39 5.45 -1.00
N LYS A 136 28.70 6.04 0.14
CA LYS A 136 29.28 7.40 0.24
C LYS A 136 30.56 7.55 -0.58
N SER A 137 31.36 6.48 -0.65
CA SER A 137 32.58 6.42 -1.46
C SER A 137 32.35 6.60 -2.98
N ALA A 138 31.12 6.35 -3.45
CA ALA A 138 30.77 6.56 -4.86
C ALA A 138 30.56 8.05 -5.20
N ASN A 139 30.42 8.92 -4.18
CA ASN A 139 30.26 10.39 -4.31
C ASN A 139 29.16 10.83 -5.31
N LEU A 140 28.03 10.12 -5.33
CA LEU A 140 26.89 10.42 -6.20
C LEU A 140 25.95 11.40 -5.48
N ARG A 141 25.76 12.62 -6.03
CA ARG A 141 24.98 13.70 -5.43
C ARG A 141 23.74 14.04 -6.25
N THR A 142 23.88 14.01 -7.56
CA THR A 142 22.84 14.38 -8.52
C THR A 142 22.51 13.22 -9.44
N LEU A 143 21.38 13.30 -10.11
CA LEU A 143 20.97 12.31 -11.11
C LEU A 143 22.00 12.19 -12.26
N GLN A 144 22.65 13.30 -12.61
CA GLN A 144 23.69 13.33 -13.65
C GLN A 144 24.96 12.54 -13.26
N ASP A 145 25.25 12.40 -11.97
CA ASP A 145 26.38 11.59 -11.51
C ASP A 145 26.17 10.09 -11.77
N LEU A 146 24.93 9.67 -12.05
CA LEU A 146 24.60 8.29 -12.43
C LEU A 146 24.91 7.99 -13.91
N LYS A 147 25.17 9.01 -14.75
CA LYS A 147 25.38 8.86 -16.20
C LYS A 147 26.40 7.78 -16.53
N GLY A 148 26.03 6.87 -17.45
CA GLY A 148 26.88 5.76 -17.89
C GLY A 148 27.10 4.64 -16.86
N LYS A 149 26.42 4.69 -15.72
CA LYS A 149 26.61 3.73 -14.62
C LYS A 149 25.55 2.62 -14.61
N THR A 150 25.85 1.56 -13.88
CA THR A 150 24.91 0.49 -13.60
C THR A 150 24.14 0.82 -12.32
N VAL A 151 22.83 0.91 -12.43
CA VAL A 151 21.91 1.09 -11.30
C VAL A 151 20.97 -0.12 -11.19
N VAL A 152 20.39 -0.33 -10.02
CA VAL A 152 19.38 -1.37 -9.80
C VAL A 152 18.08 -0.77 -9.33
N SER A 153 16.94 -1.39 -9.66
CA SER A 153 15.65 -1.15 -9.03
C SER A 153 14.86 -2.45 -8.96
N THR A 154 13.78 -2.46 -8.18
CA THR A 154 12.97 -3.67 -8.02
C THR A 154 11.92 -3.79 -9.14
N ALA A 155 11.80 -4.98 -9.72
CA ALA A 155 10.81 -5.30 -10.75
C ALA A 155 9.38 -4.95 -10.30
N GLY A 156 8.55 -4.43 -11.23
CA GLY A 156 7.13 -4.12 -10.99
C GLY A 156 6.87 -2.89 -10.12
N THR A 157 7.90 -2.06 -9.88
CA THR A 157 7.78 -0.80 -9.13
C THR A 157 7.61 0.41 -10.04
N THR A 158 7.05 1.51 -9.49
CA THR A 158 7.07 2.84 -10.12
C THR A 158 8.49 3.34 -10.29
N ASN A 159 9.40 2.95 -9.41
CA ASN A 159 10.79 3.38 -9.36
C ASN A 159 11.58 2.89 -10.57
N ILE A 160 11.48 1.58 -10.93
CA ILE A 160 12.17 1.07 -12.11
C ILE A 160 11.60 1.67 -13.40
N LYS A 161 10.27 1.88 -13.46
CA LYS A 161 9.63 2.56 -14.57
C LYS A 161 10.14 4.00 -14.69
N GLY A 162 10.10 4.76 -13.58
CA GLY A 162 10.53 6.17 -13.54
C GLY A 162 11.99 6.36 -13.92
N ILE A 163 12.91 5.55 -13.38
CA ILE A 163 14.32 5.68 -13.74
C ILE A 163 14.58 5.28 -15.21
N THR A 164 13.81 4.35 -15.77
CA THR A 164 13.89 3.99 -17.18
C THR A 164 13.44 5.15 -18.07
N GLU A 165 12.34 5.81 -17.73
CA GLU A 165 11.83 6.98 -18.44
C GLU A 165 12.81 8.17 -18.36
N ILE A 166 13.35 8.45 -17.18
CA ILE A 166 14.37 9.48 -16.96
C ILE A 166 15.63 9.18 -17.76
N ASN A 167 16.10 7.93 -17.74
CA ASN A 167 17.28 7.49 -18.52
C ASN A 167 17.11 7.80 -20.01
N ALA A 168 15.96 7.48 -20.57
CA ALA A 168 15.64 7.75 -21.98
C ALA A 168 15.54 9.27 -22.25
N ALA A 169 14.77 10.00 -21.42
CA ALA A 169 14.50 11.43 -21.63
C ALA A 169 15.76 12.32 -21.50
N GLN A 170 16.67 11.96 -20.59
CA GLN A 170 17.90 12.72 -20.32
C GLN A 170 19.17 12.13 -20.95
N ASN A 171 19.04 11.05 -21.72
CA ASN A 171 20.17 10.36 -22.36
C ASN A 171 21.31 10.02 -21.36
N LEU A 172 20.93 9.46 -20.20
CA LEU A 172 21.89 9.16 -19.14
C LEU A 172 22.75 7.93 -19.44
N GLY A 173 22.36 7.06 -20.38
CA GLY A 173 23.12 5.85 -20.73
C GLY A 173 23.25 4.87 -19.56
N LEU A 174 22.25 4.79 -18.68
CA LEU A 174 22.25 3.88 -17.54
C LEU A 174 22.09 2.42 -18.00
N SER A 175 22.85 1.51 -17.38
CA SER A 175 22.52 0.08 -17.35
C SER A 175 21.62 -0.19 -16.16
N ILE A 176 20.36 -0.58 -16.39
CA ILE A 176 19.36 -0.76 -15.32
C ILE A 176 19.17 -2.25 -15.07
N ILE A 177 19.54 -2.71 -13.86
CA ILE A 177 19.28 -4.08 -13.39
C ILE A 177 17.92 -4.13 -12.71
N SER A 178 17.13 -5.16 -13.04
CA SER A 178 15.86 -5.46 -12.38
C SER A 178 16.07 -6.56 -11.35
N ALA A 179 15.85 -6.26 -10.05
CA ALA A 179 15.92 -7.22 -8.96
C ALA A 179 14.51 -7.71 -8.59
N ASN A 180 14.38 -8.93 -8.02
CA ASN A 180 13.09 -9.50 -7.65
C ASN A 180 12.53 -8.88 -6.36
N GLY A 181 13.40 -8.43 -5.45
CA GLY A 181 13.03 -7.86 -4.14
C GLY A 181 13.93 -6.69 -3.74
N HIS A 182 13.47 -5.89 -2.78
CA HIS A 182 14.22 -4.74 -2.27
C HIS A 182 15.52 -5.15 -1.57
N PRO A 183 15.56 -6.21 -0.73
CA PRO A 183 16.81 -6.66 -0.11
C PRO A 183 17.85 -7.12 -1.14
N GLU A 184 17.44 -7.84 -2.19
CA GLU A 184 18.32 -8.26 -3.29
C GLU A 184 18.90 -7.04 -4.02
N ALA A 185 18.07 -6.05 -4.34
CA ALA A 185 18.53 -4.82 -4.99
C ALA A 185 19.56 -4.06 -4.13
N PHE A 186 19.31 -3.94 -2.83
CA PHE A 186 20.24 -3.30 -1.91
C PHE A 186 21.58 -4.08 -1.81
N GLN A 187 21.52 -5.41 -1.75
CA GLN A 187 22.72 -6.27 -1.75
C GLN A 187 23.58 -6.06 -3.01
N MET A 188 22.99 -5.76 -4.16
CA MET A 188 23.76 -5.44 -5.37
C MET A 188 24.59 -4.16 -5.20
N VAL A 189 24.12 -3.18 -4.42
CA VAL A 189 24.91 -1.99 -4.06
C VAL A 189 25.98 -2.35 -3.02
N GLU A 190 25.67 -3.18 -2.04
CA GLU A 190 26.63 -3.63 -1.03
C GLU A 190 27.83 -4.36 -1.66
N THR A 191 27.57 -5.20 -2.65
CA THR A 191 28.59 -5.99 -3.36
C THR A 191 29.26 -5.25 -4.52
N GLY A 192 28.81 -4.02 -4.83
CA GLY A 192 29.36 -3.21 -5.95
C GLY A 192 28.90 -3.67 -7.35
N ARG A 193 27.88 -4.56 -7.42
CA ARG A 193 27.27 -4.99 -8.69
C ARG A 193 26.47 -3.87 -9.36
N ALA A 194 25.93 -2.95 -8.56
CA ALA A 194 25.32 -1.70 -8.99
C ALA A 194 25.89 -0.55 -8.14
N VAL A 195 25.98 0.65 -8.71
CA VAL A 195 26.47 1.82 -7.95
C VAL A 195 25.39 2.45 -7.09
N ALA A 196 24.12 2.30 -7.49
CA ALA A 196 22.98 2.86 -6.77
C ALA A 196 21.75 1.96 -6.91
N PHE A 197 20.89 1.99 -5.87
CA PHE A 197 19.56 1.39 -5.88
C PHE A 197 18.52 2.51 -5.86
N VAL A 198 17.67 2.56 -6.89
CA VAL A 198 16.59 3.54 -7.06
C VAL A 198 15.31 2.97 -6.48
N MET A 199 14.78 3.61 -5.44
CA MET A 199 13.60 3.15 -4.69
C MET A 199 13.04 4.29 -3.82
N ASP A 200 11.91 4.07 -3.19
CA ASP A 200 11.31 4.99 -2.23
C ASP A 200 12.18 5.18 -1.01
N ASP A 201 12.39 6.42 -0.61
CA ASP A 201 13.37 6.81 0.40
C ASP A 201 13.18 6.08 1.73
N ILE A 202 11.94 5.89 2.18
CA ILE A 202 11.64 5.17 3.43
C ILE A 202 12.15 3.72 3.41
N LEU A 203 12.06 3.04 2.26
CA LEU A 203 12.58 1.68 2.10
C LEU A 203 14.11 1.69 2.03
N LEU A 204 14.69 2.70 1.39
CA LEU A 204 16.14 2.89 1.34
C LEU A 204 16.72 3.17 2.73
N TYR A 205 16.09 4.05 3.52
CA TYR A 205 16.49 4.30 4.92
C TYR A 205 16.44 3.03 5.74
N SER A 206 15.38 2.25 5.60
CA SER A 206 15.19 1.01 6.34
C SER A 206 16.23 -0.05 6.00
N LEU A 207 16.58 -0.21 4.71
CA LEU A 207 17.59 -1.17 4.26
C LEU A 207 18.99 -0.72 4.69
N ALA A 208 19.33 0.55 4.52
CA ALA A 208 20.60 1.08 4.98
C ALA A 208 20.79 0.91 6.50
N ALA A 209 19.74 1.21 7.30
CA ALA A 209 19.77 1.04 8.75
C ALA A 209 19.98 -0.42 9.20
N GLN A 210 19.57 -1.41 8.37
CA GLN A 210 19.75 -2.83 8.65
C GLN A 210 21.07 -3.39 8.17
N SER A 211 21.79 -2.67 7.34
CA SER A 211 23.10 -3.09 6.79
C SER A 211 24.14 -3.25 7.89
N ARG A 212 25.22 -3.92 7.57
CA ARG A 212 26.34 -4.11 8.52
C ARG A 212 26.95 -2.79 8.97
N ASN A 213 27.06 -1.82 8.05
CA ASN A 213 27.65 -0.50 8.28
C ASN A 213 26.70 0.59 7.74
N PRO A 214 25.64 0.97 8.47
CA PRO A 214 24.67 1.96 8.01
C PRO A 214 25.30 3.30 7.60
N GLY A 215 26.40 3.68 8.28
CA GLY A 215 27.12 4.92 8.03
C GLY A 215 27.82 5.01 6.67
N ASP A 216 27.97 3.89 5.95
CA ASP A 216 28.63 3.85 4.63
C ASP A 216 27.71 4.29 3.48
N TYR A 217 26.41 4.42 3.73
CA TYR A 217 25.43 4.73 2.70
C TYR A 217 24.94 6.16 2.78
N ALA A 218 24.63 6.74 1.62
CA ALA A 218 23.95 8.01 1.47
C ALA A 218 22.74 7.84 0.57
N ILE A 219 21.63 8.46 0.97
CA ILE A 219 20.43 8.56 0.16
C ILE A 219 20.44 9.95 -0.47
N SER A 220 20.07 10.03 -1.77
CA SER A 220 20.05 11.29 -2.50
C SER A 220 19.12 12.30 -1.85
N THR A 221 19.50 13.58 -1.87
CA THR A 221 18.62 14.68 -1.47
C THR A 221 17.59 15.00 -2.55
N GLU A 222 17.92 14.75 -3.81
CA GLU A 222 17.05 14.90 -4.95
C GLU A 222 15.99 13.80 -4.97
N ALA A 223 14.72 14.19 -5.11
CA ALA A 223 13.59 13.28 -5.28
C ALA A 223 13.08 13.38 -6.73
N THR A 224 12.78 12.23 -7.34
CA THR A 224 12.29 12.19 -8.72
C THR A 224 10.76 12.12 -8.83
N SER A 225 10.07 11.71 -7.77
CA SER A 225 8.61 11.69 -7.69
C SER A 225 8.12 11.68 -6.24
N VAL A 226 6.82 11.98 -6.06
CA VAL A 226 6.08 11.79 -4.81
C VAL A 226 5.28 10.49 -4.95
N GLU A 227 5.35 9.63 -3.93
CA GLU A 227 4.81 8.28 -3.95
C GLU A 227 3.81 8.08 -2.78
N PRO A 228 2.50 8.36 -2.98
CA PRO A 228 1.49 8.08 -1.96
C PRO A 228 1.22 6.58 -1.90
N TYR A 229 1.29 5.95 -0.72
CA TYR A 229 1.00 4.54 -0.52
C TYR A 229 -0.45 4.32 -0.13
N GLY A 230 -1.09 3.33 -0.75
CA GLY A 230 -2.41 2.83 -0.38
C GLY A 230 -2.41 1.31 -0.25
N ILE A 231 -3.27 0.78 0.63
CA ILE A 231 -3.58 -0.65 0.66
C ILE A 231 -4.43 -0.94 -0.59
N MET A 232 -4.03 -1.94 -1.41
CA MET A 232 -4.81 -2.30 -2.58
C MET A 232 -6.00 -3.17 -2.22
N LEU A 233 -7.07 -2.98 -2.99
CA LEU A 233 -8.28 -3.80 -3.02
C LEU A 233 -8.73 -3.98 -4.48
N ARG A 234 -9.60 -4.97 -4.72
CA ARG A 234 -10.09 -5.27 -6.07
C ARG A 234 -10.87 -4.08 -6.62
N LYS A 235 -10.67 -3.79 -7.90
CA LYS A 235 -11.40 -2.76 -8.63
C LYS A 235 -12.90 -3.12 -8.70
N ASP A 236 -13.72 -2.08 -8.78
CA ASP A 236 -15.18 -2.16 -8.95
C ASP A 236 -15.94 -2.86 -7.82
N ASP A 237 -15.32 -2.98 -6.63
CA ASP A 237 -15.94 -3.49 -5.41
C ASP A 237 -16.26 -2.33 -4.43
N ALA A 238 -17.25 -1.52 -4.78
CA ALA A 238 -17.62 -0.33 -4.03
C ALA A 238 -18.06 -0.64 -2.59
N ALA A 239 -18.74 -1.79 -2.38
CA ALA A 239 -19.20 -2.20 -1.06
C ALA A 239 -18.02 -2.52 -0.14
N PHE A 240 -17.03 -3.26 -0.62
CA PHE A 240 -15.82 -3.57 0.14
C PHE A 240 -14.98 -2.30 0.39
N LYS A 241 -14.77 -1.47 -0.64
CA LYS A 241 -14.04 -0.20 -0.51
C LYS A 241 -14.68 0.71 0.56
N LYS A 242 -16.01 0.77 0.62
CA LYS A 242 -16.71 1.56 1.63
C LYS A 242 -16.36 1.11 3.05
N VAL A 243 -16.40 -0.19 3.34
CA VAL A 243 -16.06 -0.73 4.66
C VAL A 243 -14.60 -0.46 5.00
N VAL A 244 -13.70 -0.72 4.05
CA VAL A 244 -12.26 -0.53 4.23
C VAL A 244 -11.90 0.95 4.45
N ASN A 245 -12.46 1.87 3.67
CA ASN A 245 -12.21 3.31 3.85
C ASN A 245 -12.86 3.86 5.12
N ALA A 246 -14.01 3.33 5.56
CA ALA A 246 -14.58 3.68 6.86
C ALA A 246 -13.63 3.29 8.00
N ALA A 247 -13.08 2.07 7.98
CA ALA A 247 -12.09 1.62 8.96
C ALA A 247 -10.84 2.51 8.98
N MET A 248 -10.29 2.87 7.81
CA MET A 248 -9.14 3.77 7.71
C MET A 248 -9.47 5.18 8.26
N THR A 249 -10.66 5.69 7.96
CA THR A 249 -11.12 6.99 8.46
C THR A 249 -11.24 6.98 9.99
N ASP A 250 -11.76 5.90 10.56
CA ASP A 250 -11.89 5.75 12.01
C ASP A 250 -10.51 5.68 12.71
N ILE A 251 -9.54 4.97 12.11
CA ILE A 251 -8.15 4.95 12.59
C ILE A 251 -7.56 6.37 12.64
N TYR A 252 -7.84 7.21 11.64
CA TYR A 252 -7.35 8.59 11.58
C TYR A 252 -8.08 9.49 12.58
N LYS A 253 -9.42 9.49 12.56
CA LYS A 253 -10.24 10.36 13.43
C LYS A 253 -10.09 10.04 14.92
N SER A 254 -9.90 8.78 15.27
CA SER A 254 -9.67 8.37 16.67
C SER A 254 -8.25 8.64 17.16
N GLY A 255 -7.33 9.03 16.27
CA GLY A 255 -5.92 9.23 16.59
C GLY A 255 -5.09 7.95 16.74
N GLN A 256 -5.68 6.78 16.51
CA GLN A 256 -4.96 5.50 16.56
C GLN A 256 -3.77 5.46 15.59
N ILE A 257 -3.87 6.18 14.47
CA ILE A 257 -2.77 6.27 13.51
C ILE A 257 -1.47 6.75 14.15
N ASN A 258 -1.53 7.65 15.15
CA ASN A 258 -0.33 8.16 15.80
C ASN A 258 0.41 7.06 16.60
N ALA A 259 -0.33 6.23 17.33
CA ALA A 259 0.25 5.10 18.06
C ALA A 259 0.83 4.02 17.13
N ILE A 260 0.14 3.73 16.02
CA ILE A 260 0.62 2.79 14.99
C ILE A 260 1.88 3.36 14.31
N TYR A 261 1.86 4.65 13.97
CA TYR A 261 3.03 5.32 13.37
C TYR A 261 4.23 5.31 14.32
N GLU A 262 4.03 5.71 15.58
CA GLU A 262 5.07 5.71 16.61
C GLU A 262 5.72 4.33 16.76
N LYS A 263 4.90 3.27 16.79
CA LYS A 263 5.38 1.88 16.90
C LYS A 263 6.38 1.52 15.81
N TRP A 264 6.12 1.92 14.55
CA TRP A 264 6.88 1.44 13.40
C TRP A 264 7.96 2.39 12.90
N PHE A 265 7.89 3.67 13.24
CA PHE A 265 8.82 4.69 12.73
C PHE A 265 9.65 5.38 13.80
N LEU A 266 9.19 5.37 15.08
CA LEU A 266 9.84 6.10 16.16
C LEU A 266 10.30 5.21 17.32
N LYS A 267 10.02 3.90 17.25
CA LYS A 267 10.46 2.91 18.25
C LYS A 267 11.27 1.80 17.59
N PRO A 268 12.05 1.02 18.39
CA PRO A 268 12.74 -0.15 17.88
C PRO A 268 11.76 -1.18 17.31
N ILE A 269 12.02 -1.66 16.06
CA ILE A 269 11.18 -2.63 15.37
C ILE A 269 11.91 -3.95 15.16
N PRO A 270 11.16 -5.09 15.15
CA PRO A 270 11.75 -6.40 14.87
C PRO A 270 12.33 -6.47 13.45
N PRO A 271 13.19 -7.47 13.13
CA PRO A 271 13.80 -8.40 14.10
C PRO A 271 15.01 -7.82 14.81
N LYS A 272 15.67 -6.81 14.24
CA LYS A 272 16.97 -6.29 14.71
C LYS A 272 16.87 -5.17 15.74
N GLY A 273 15.67 -4.74 16.11
CA GLY A 273 15.48 -3.65 17.07
C GLY A 273 15.93 -2.28 16.53
N ILE A 274 15.95 -2.08 15.21
CA ILE A 274 16.31 -0.79 14.64
C ILE A 274 15.21 0.24 14.90
N ASN A 275 15.61 1.46 15.26
CA ASN A 275 14.72 2.61 15.30
C ASN A 275 15.03 3.51 14.10
N LEU A 276 14.05 3.69 13.23
CA LEU A 276 14.20 4.54 12.05
C LEU A 276 14.26 6.03 12.41
N ASN A 277 13.62 6.41 13.54
CA ASN A 277 13.53 7.77 14.04
C ASN A 277 13.04 8.77 12.96
N ILE A 278 12.04 8.35 12.18
CA ILE A 278 11.46 9.15 11.08
C ILE A 278 10.11 9.70 11.53
N PRO A 279 10.01 11.02 11.83
CA PRO A 279 8.73 11.64 12.18
C PRO A 279 7.76 11.65 10.99
N MET A 280 6.46 11.71 11.32
CA MET A 280 5.41 11.84 10.31
C MET A 280 5.64 13.11 9.48
N SER A 281 5.68 12.97 8.14
CA SER A 281 5.85 14.11 7.23
C SER A 281 4.65 15.05 7.25
N ASP A 282 4.86 16.31 6.86
CA ASP A 282 3.76 17.28 6.77
C ASP A 282 2.73 16.87 5.71
N GLN A 283 3.19 16.27 4.58
CA GLN A 283 2.28 15.73 3.59
C GLN A 283 1.37 14.65 4.18
N PHE A 284 1.93 13.72 4.96
CA PHE A 284 1.11 12.67 5.56
C PHE A 284 0.22 13.21 6.68
N ARG A 285 0.67 14.21 7.47
CA ARG A 285 -0.19 14.91 8.43
C ARG A 285 -1.41 15.56 7.76
N LYS A 286 -1.21 16.20 6.59
CA LYS A 286 -2.33 16.74 5.80
C LYS A 286 -3.31 15.64 5.38
N VAL A 287 -2.82 14.46 4.97
CA VAL A 287 -3.67 13.31 4.62
C VAL A 287 -4.45 12.80 5.82
N VAL A 288 -3.84 12.71 6.99
CA VAL A 288 -4.55 12.29 8.21
C VAL A 288 -5.67 13.25 8.57
N ALA A 289 -5.44 14.56 8.41
CA ALA A 289 -6.44 15.59 8.66
C ALA A 289 -7.55 15.62 7.59
N ASN A 290 -7.19 15.40 6.32
CA ASN A 290 -8.10 15.40 5.17
C ASN A 290 -7.86 14.14 4.32
N PRO A 291 -8.46 13.01 4.68
CA PRO A 291 -8.23 11.73 4.04
C PRO A 291 -8.55 11.74 2.54
N THR A 292 -7.59 11.25 1.74
CA THR A 292 -7.73 11.13 0.29
C THR A 292 -7.15 9.82 -0.22
N ASP A 293 -7.72 9.28 -1.30
CA ASP A 293 -7.22 8.14 -2.06
C ASP A 293 -6.82 8.56 -3.49
N SER A 294 -6.47 9.82 -3.68
CA SER A 294 -6.04 10.33 -4.97
C SER A 294 -4.79 9.58 -5.47
N GLY A 295 -4.81 9.20 -6.74
CA GLY A 295 -3.64 8.69 -7.47
C GLY A 295 -2.82 9.80 -8.13
N ASP A 296 -3.22 11.06 -7.98
CA ASP A 296 -2.49 12.22 -8.50
C ASP A 296 -1.48 12.72 -7.46
N PRO A 297 -0.16 12.70 -7.74
CA PRO A 297 0.86 13.21 -6.84
C PRO A 297 0.67 14.69 -6.46
N ALA A 298 -0.03 15.48 -7.29
CA ALA A 298 -0.30 16.89 -7.00
C ALA A 298 -1.19 17.09 -5.76
N ALA A 299 -2.00 16.08 -5.40
CA ALA A 299 -2.83 16.11 -4.19
C ALA A 299 -2.02 16.03 -2.88
N TYR A 300 -0.71 15.79 -2.96
CA TYR A 300 0.19 15.58 -1.81
C TYR A 300 1.30 16.63 -1.69
N LYS A 301 1.19 17.74 -2.39
CA LYS A 301 2.15 18.86 -2.36
C LYS A 301 1.84 19.86 -1.26
#